data_e0c9a71ac1df358b3e35cd7a9e949b87
#
_entry.id   e0c9a71ac1df358b3e35cd7a9e949b87
#
_cell.length_a   1.000
_cell.length_b   1.000
_cell.length_c   1.000
_cell.angle_alpha   90.00
_cell.angle_beta   90.00
_cell.angle_gamma   90.00
#
_symmetry.space_group_name_H-M   'P 1'
#
loop_
_entity.id
_entity.type
_entity.pdbx_description
1 polymer ?
#
loop_
_entity_poly.entity_id
_entity_poly.type
_entity_poly.pdbx_seq_one_letter_code
_entity_poly.pdbx_strand_id
1 'polypeptide(L)'
;MHAKPRPAATPEQALSAMDQLIATHLVGQHEIAQQVGLSVTDLTCFAYVIEAGENLPTAGDLAARVHVTTGAVTGILNRLERAGYITRLPDPTDRRRVRVAAQPDAVARVREVYEPYYARLTHLFAQYSPDEIAVLHDWFTRASTLAATYLEEHCRPD
;
A
#
# COMPACT_ATOMS: atom_id res chain seq x y z
N MET A 1 23.83 -3.08 -22.34
CA MET A 1 24.43 -3.80 -21.19
C MET A 1 23.71 -5.14 -21.14
N HIS A 2 24.39 -6.28 -21.42
CA HIS A 2 23.73 -7.58 -21.42
C HIS A 2 23.44 -7.97 -19.97
N ALA A 3 22.16 -8.29 -19.68
CA ALA A 3 21.75 -8.81 -18.39
C ALA A 3 22.54 -10.12 -18.13
N LYS A 4 23.03 -10.28 -16.90
CA LYS A 4 23.71 -11.50 -16.49
C LYS A 4 22.73 -12.68 -16.57
N PRO A 5 23.09 -13.83 -17.20
CA PRO A 5 22.22 -14.99 -17.25
C PRO A 5 21.80 -15.38 -15.84
N ARG A 6 20.49 -15.49 -15.61
CA ARG A 6 19.94 -15.95 -14.34
C ARG A 6 19.73 -17.47 -14.38
N PRO A 7 19.95 -18.18 -13.26
CA PRO A 7 19.63 -19.61 -13.20
C PRO A 7 18.12 -19.78 -13.42
N ALA A 8 17.76 -20.91 -14.05
CA ALA A 8 16.34 -21.28 -14.17
C ALA A 8 15.74 -21.46 -12.77
N ALA A 9 14.50 -21.05 -12.61
CA ALA A 9 13.73 -21.19 -11.37
C ALA A 9 12.38 -21.83 -11.66
N THR A 10 11.89 -22.63 -10.71
CA THR A 10 10.56 -23.20 -10.78
C THR A 10 9.51 -22.26 -10.17
N PRO A 11 8.20 -22.45 -10.50
CA PRO A 11 7.12 -21.70 -9.85
C PRO A 11 7.15 -21.83 -8.32
N GLU A 12 7.46 -22.99 -7.78
CA GLU A 12 7.53 -23.23 -6.33
C GLU A 12 8.67 -22.42 -5.68
N GLN A 13 9.81 -22.31 -6.35
CA GLN A 13 10.92 -21.48 -5.89
C GLN A 13 10.56 -20.00 -5.89
N ALA A 14 9.85 -19.54 -6.92
CA ALA A 14 9.37 -18.15 -7.00
C ALA A 14 8.35 -17.84 -5.90
N LEU A 15 7.40 -18.75 -5.64
CA LEU A 15 6.42 -18.61 -4.55
C LEU A 15 7.11 -18.58 -3.19
N SER A 16 8.07 -19.48 -2.93
CA SER A 16 8.85 -19.47 -1.68
C SER A 16 9.61 -18.15 -1.47
N ALA A 17 10.19 -17.59 -2.53
CA ALA A 17 10.89 -16.31 -2.46
C ALA A 17 9.89 -15.15 -2.19
N MET A 18 8.70 -15.21 -2.78
CA MET A 18 7.62 -14.26 -2.51
C MET A 18 7.19 -14.32 -1.05
N ASP A 19 6.97 -15.52 -0.49
CA ASP A 19 6.57 -15.69 0.91
C ASP A 19 7.62 -15.11 1.87
N GLN A 20 8.91 -15.33 1.58
CA GLN A 20 10.01 -14.73 2.35
C GLN A 20 10.01 -13.19 2.26
N LEU A 21 9.77 -12.64 1.06
CA LEU A 21 9.68 -11.20 0.87
C LEU A 21 8.50 -10.62 1.64
N ILE A 22 7.32 -11.24 1.58
CA ILE A 22 6.12 -10.82 2.31
C ILE A 22 6.39 -10.84 3.82
N ALA A 23 6.94 -11.93 4.36
CA ALA A 23 7.25 -12.05 5.78
C ALA A 23 8.23 -10.95 6.25
N THR A 24 9.30 -10.70 5.49
CA THR A 24 10.27 -9.64 5.78
C THR A 24 9.62 -8.25 5.68
N HIS A 25 8.77 -8.04 4.68
CA HIS A 25 8.06 -6.77 4.50
C HIS A 25 7.10 -6.47 5.67
N LEU A 26 6.37 -7.46 6.17
CA LEU A 26 5.47 -7.30 7.33
C LEU A 26 6.22 -6.85 8.59
N VAL A 27 7.41 -7.41 8.85
CA VAL A 27 8.27 -6.95 9.96
C VAL A 27 8.72 -5.51 9.71
N GLY A 28 9.21 -5.20 8.51
CA GLY A 28 9.65 -3.85 8.15
C GLY A 28 8.53 -2.81 8.23
N GLN A 29 7.30 -3.16 7.87
CA GLN A 29 6.14 -2.27 7.99
C GLN A 29 5.85 -1.86 9.44
N HIS A 30 6.05 -2.78 10.40
CA HIS A 30 5.88 -2.46 11.81
C HIS A 30 6.87 -1.38 12.27
N GLU A 31 8.15 -1.54 11.93
CA GLU A 31 9.20 -0.56 12.25
C GLU A 31 8.94 0.80 11.61
N ILE A 32 8.54 0.82 10.34
CA ILE A 32 8.21 2.05 9.61
C ILE A 32 7.01 2.75 10.27
N ALA A 33 5.96 2.01 10.59
CA ALA A 33 4.77 2.57 11.24
C ALA A 33 5.13 3.22 12.58
N GLN A 34 6.00 2.59 13.37
CA GLN A 34 6.49 3.18 14.62
C GLN A 34 7.27 4.48 14.39
N GLN A 35 8.15 4.54 13.39
CA GLN A 35 8.93 5.74 13.08
C GLN A 35 8.05 6.95 12.73
N VAL A 36 6.91 6.71 12.09
CA VAL A 36 5.94 7.77 11.76
C VAL A 36 4.83 7.92 12.81
N GLY A 37 4.90 7.21 13.93
CA GLY A 37 3.94 7.32 15.05
C GLY A 37 2.55 6.77 14.72
N LEU A 38 2.44 5.80 13.82
CA LEU A 38 1.19 5.16 13.40
C LEU A 38 1.16 3.66 13.75
N SER A 39 -0.04 3.08 13.82
CA SER A 39 -0.19 1.64 13.71
C SER A 39 -0.02 1.18 12.26
N VAL A 40 0.28 -0.10 12.03
CA VAL A 40 0.35 -0.67 10.66
C VAL A 40 -0.97 -0.45 9.92
N THR A 41 -2.11 -0.66 10.57
CA THR A 41 -3.43 -0.45 9.96
C THR A 41 -3.67 1.02 9.60
N ASP A 42 -3.27 1.97 10.46
CA ASP A 42 -3.40 3.40 10.18
C ASP A 42 -2.50 3.80 9.00
N LEU A 43 -1.25 3.30 8.96
CA LEU A 43 -0.33 3.53 7.86
C LEU A 43 -0.85 2.94 6.54
N THR A 44 -1.42 1.73 6.56
CA THR A 44 -2.04 1.11 5.39
C THR A 44 -3.23 1.92 4.89
N CYS A 45 -4.11 2.37 5.79
CA CYS A 45 -5.24 3.23 5.43
C CYS A 45 -4.75 4.55 4.82
N PHE A 46 -3.72 5.17 5.39
CA PHE A 46 -3.12 6.39 4.87
C PHE A 46 -2.48 6.18 3.49
N ALA A 47 -1.83 5.05 3.26
CA ALA A 47 -1.29 4.70 1.94
C ALA A 47 -2.38 4.66 0.86
N TYR A 48 -3.57 4.12 1.15
CA TYR A 48 -4.70 4.15 0.22
C TYR A 48 -5.24 5.55 -0.04
N VAL A 49 -5.20 6.45 0.96
CA VAL A 49 -5.57 7.85 0.74
C VAL A 49 -4.57 8.53 -0.21
N ILE A 50 -3.28 8.25 -0.07
CA ILE A 50 -2.23 8.79 -0.96
C ILE A 50 -2.40 8.24 -2.39
N GLU A 51 -2.62 6.92 -2.52
CA GLU A 51 -2.80 6.25 -3.82
C GLU A 51 -4.00 6.79 -4.61
N ALA A 52 -5.07 7.16 -3.92
CA ALA A 52 -6.27 7.69 -4.54
C ALA A 52 -6.06 9.04 -5.24
N GLY A 53 -5.01 9.78 -4.90
CA GLY A 53 -4.64 11.05 -5.54
C GLY A 53 -5.81 12.06 -5.53
N GLU A 54 -6.21 12.52 -6.71
CA GLU A 54 -7.30 13.47 -6.88
C GLU A 54 -8.70 12.84 -6.67
N ASN A 55 -8.81 11.51 -6.78
CA ASN A 55 -10.06 10.77 -6.56
C ASN A 55 -10.26 10.48 -5.07
N LEU A 56 -10.41 11.54 -4.26
CA LEU A 56 -10.49 11.43 -2.81
C LEU A 56 -11.49 10.37 -2.34
N PRO A 57 -11.07 9.38 -1.55
CA PRO A 57 -11.94 8.30 -1.07
C PRO A 57 -12.88 8.78 0.03
N THR A 58 -14.00 8.08 0.19
CA THR A 58 -14.86 8.18 1.36
C THR A 58 -14.42 7.19 2.45
N ALA A 59 -14.95 7.34 3.65
CA ALA A 59 -14.75 6.36 4.72
C ALA A 59 -15.21 4.94 4.32
N GLY A 60 -16.31 4.83 3.56
CA GLY A 60 -16.80 3.55 3.04
C GLY A 60 -15.83 2.90 2.05
N ASP A 61 -15.27 3.69 1.14
CA ASP A 61 -14.28 3.20 0.18
C ASP A 61 -13.02 2.68 0.90
N LEU A 62 -12.57 3.39 1.92
CA LEU A 62 -11.42 2.99 2.74
C LEU A 62 -11.73 1.75 3.59
N ALA A 63 -12.91 1.66 4.19
CA ALA A 63 -13.33 0.48 4.97
C ALA A 63 -13.28 -0.79 4.11
N ALA A 64 -13.80 -0.71 2.88
CA ALA A 64 -13.76 -1.81 1.93
C ALA A 64 -12.31 -2.21 1.57
N ARG A 65 -11.42 -1.23 1.32
CA ARG A 65 -10.03 -1.50 0.92
C ARG A 65 -9.15 -2.05 2.04
N VAL A 66 -9.38 -1.64 3.29
CA VAL A 66 -8.64 -2.17 4.46
C VAL A 66 -9.32 -3.39 5.08
N HIS A 67 -10.42 -3.86 4.52
CA HIS A 67 -11.21 -5.00 5.02
C HIS A 67 -11.56 -4.87 6.50
N VAL A 68 -12.08 -3.70 6.90
CA VAL A 68 -12.56 -3.43 8.27
C VAL A 68 -13.99 -2.93 8.26
N THR A 69 -14.64 -2.95 9.42
CA THR A 69 -16.00 -2.39 9.57
C THR A 69 -15.99 -0.86 9.45
N THR A 70 -17.13 -0.27 9.10
CA THR A 70 -17.30 1.19 9.03
C THR A 70 -17.00 1.88 10.37
N GLY A 71 -17.30 1.23 11.49
CA GLY A 71 -16.95 1.73 12.82
C GLY A 71 -15.44 1.76 13.05
N ALA A 72 -14.74 0.70 12.65
CA ALA A 72 -13.29 0.61 12.77
C ALA A 72 -12.58 1.67 11.91
N VAL A 73 -12.99 1.86 10.65
CA VAL A 73 -12.38 2.89 9.77
C VAL A 73 -12.62 4.29 10.31
N THR A 74 -13.77 4.56 10.93
CA THR A 74 -14.02 5.85 11.58
C THR A 74 -13.00 6.13 12.69
N GLY A 75 -12.68 5.12 13.50
CA GLY A 75 -11.63 5.20 14.52
C GLY A 75 -10.24 5.47 13.93
N ILE A 76 -9.87 4.78 12.83
CA ILE A 76 -8.62 4.99 12.11
C ILE A 76 -8.54 6.44 11.60
N LEU A 77 -9.58 6.91 10.91
CA LEU A 77 -9.60 8.26 10.35
C LEU A 77 -9.55 9.35 11.43
N ASN A 78 -10.18 9.14 12.59
CA ASN A 78 -10.08 10.07 13.72
C ASN A 78 -8.65 10.16 14.27
N ARG A 79 -7.92 9.05 14.34
CA ARG A 79 -6.51 9.05 14.75
C ARG A 79 -5.63 9.75 13.73
N LEU A 80 -5.78 9.41 12.44
CA LEU A 80 -5.02 10.01 11.35
C LEU A 80 -5.24 11.54 11.27
N GLU A 81 -6.48 11.99 11.40
CA GLU A 81 -6.81 13.43 11.38
C GLU A 81 -6.20 14.16 12.58
N ARG A 82 -6.36 13.60 13.79
CA ARG A 82 -5.76 14.17 15.01
C ARG A 82 -4.24 14.23 14.94
N ALA A 83 -3.62 13.27 14.30
CA ALA A 83 -2.16 13.23 14.09
C ALA A 83 -1.69 14.07 12.90
N GLY A 84 -2.59 14.75 12.18
CA GLY A 84 -2.26 15.64 11.07
C GLY A 84 -1.86 14.91 9.78
N TYR A 85 -2.32 13.67 9.58
CA TYR A 85 -2.07 12.90 8.36
C TYR A 85 -3.09 13.16 7.27
N ILE A 86 -4.34 13.38 7.64
CA ILE A 86 -5.45 13.61 6.72
C ILE A 86 -6.26 14.82 7.13
N THR A 87 -7.08 15.28 6.19
CA THR A 87 -8.19 16.20 6.45
C THR A 87 -9.46 15.66 5.83
N ARG A 88 -10.60 16.01 6.42
CA ARG A 88 -11.92 15.69 5.90
C ARG A 88 -12.49 16.88 5.15
N LEU A 89 -12.92 16.66 3.92
CA LEU A 89 -13.49 17.67 3.04
C LEU A 89 -14.94 17.32 2.68
N PRO A 90 -15.84 18.32 2.58
CA PRO A 90 -17.17 18.08 2.03
C PRO A 90 -17.07 17.54 0.60
N ASP A 91 -17.92 16.57 0.25
CA ASP A 91 -18.03 16.13 -1.13
C ASP A 91 -18.66 17.25 -1.98
N PRO A 92 -18.09 17.61 -3.13
CA PRO A 92 -18.59 18.72 -3.95
C PRO A 92 -19.97 18.45 -4.58
N THR A 93 -20.35 17.16 -4.71
CA THR A 93 -21.60 16.73 -5.36
C THR A 93 -22.65 16.28 -4.38
N ASP A 94 -22.27 15.79 -3.19
CA ASP A 94 -23.18 15.32 -2.16
C ASP A 94 -22.72 15.78 -0.77
N ARG A 95 -23.40 16.80 -0.22
CA ARG A 95 -23.07 17.39 1.10
C ARG A 95 -23.20 16.42 2.28
N ARG A 96 -23.81 15.26 2.07
CA ARG A 96 -23.92 14.19 3.08
C ARG A 96 -22.66 13.31 3.13
N ARG A 97 -21.82 13.40 2.11
CA ARG A 97 -20.59 12.62 1.99
C ARG A 97 -19.37 13.46 2.38
N VAL A 98 -18.39 12.78 2.95
CA VAL A 98 -17.11 13.36 3.35
C VAL A 98 -16.03 12.63 2.59
N ARG A 99 -15.14 13.40 1.98
CA ARG A 99 -13.95 12.94 1.30
C ARG A 99 -12.73 13.06 2.22
N VAL A 100 -11.80 12.15 2.05
CA VAL A 100 -10.57 12.09 2.86
C VAL A 100 -9.38 12.48 1.97
N ALA A 101 -8.67 13.54 2.36
CA ALA A 101 -7.47 14.00 1.65
C ALA A 101 -6.24 13.84 2.52
N ALA A 102 -5.12 13.41 1.91
CA ALA A 102 -3.83 13.34 2.59
C ALA A 102 -3.25 14.75 2.78
N GLN A 103 -2.64 15.01 3.93
CA GLN A 103 -1.90 16.24 4.17
C GLN A 103 -0.51 16.16 3.50
N PRO A 104 -0.12 17.18 2.71
CA PRO A 104 1.15 17.15 1.96
C PRO A 104 2.39 16.93 2.84
N ASP A 105 2.44 17.56 4.01
CA ASP A 105 3.56 17.41 4.94
C ASP A 105 3.63 15.99 5.53
N ALA A 106 2.48 15.35 5.75
CA ALA A 106 2.42 13.97 6.21
C ALA A 106 2.87 12.99 5.11
N VAL A 107 2.48 13.25 3.86
CA VAL A 107 2.96 12.49 2.69
C VAL A 107 4.48 12.59 2.58
N ALA A 108 5.04 13.81 2.74
CA ALA A 108 6.49 14.02 2.70
C ALA A 108 7.21 13.23 3.80
N ARG A 109 6.72 13.27 5.05
CA ARG A 109 7.29 12.52 6.18
C ARG A 109 7.31 11.00 5.93
N VAL A 110 6.20 10.44 5.45
CA VAL A 110 6.13 9.01 5.16
C VAL A 110 7.07 8.65 4.01
N ARG A 111 7.10 9.47 2.95
CA ARG A 111 8.01 9.28 1.82
C ARG A 111 9.47 9.28 2.26
N GLU A 112 9.88 10.19 3.12
CA GLU A 112 11.26 10.29 3.62
C GLU A 112 11.70 9.00 4.34
N VAL A 113 10.83 8.38 5.11
CA VAL A 113 11.12 7.11 5.79
C VAL A 113 11.27 5.95 4.80
N TYR A 114 10.47 5.94 3.73
CA TYR A 114 10.53 4.89 2.71
C TYR A 114 11.64 5.09 1.67
N GLU A 115 12.09 6.32 1.44
CA GLU A 115 13.04 6.67 0.37
C GLU A 115 14.32 5.80 0.35
N PRO A 116 15.00 5.52 1.49
CA PRO A 116 16.21 4.69 1.47
C PRO A 116 15.95 3.25 0.99
N TYR A 117 14.77 2.71 1.28
CA TYR A 117 14.36 1.38 0.84
C TYR A 117 14.04 1.37 -0.66
N TYR A 118 13.23 2.33 -1.12
CA TYR A 118 12.88 2.43 -2.54
C TYR A 118 14.09 2.75 -3.43
N ALA A 119 15.05 3.55 -2.97
CA ALA A 119 16.30 3.79 -3.68
C ALA A 119 17.09 2.49 -3.90
N ARG A 120 17.15 1.60 -2.90
CA ARG A 120 17.77 0.28 -3.03
C ARG A 120 17.03 -0.63 -3.99
N LEU A 121 15.69 -0.64 -3.97
CA LEU A 121 14.88 -1.39 -4.92
C LEU A 121 15.08 -0.89 -6.36
N THR A 122 15.13 0.42 -6.55
CA THR A 122 15.42 1.03 -7.86
C THR A 122 16.80 0.59 -8.37
N HIS A 123 17.81 0.58 -7.49
CA HIS A 123 19.13 0.07 -7.85
C HIS A 123 19.12 -1.44 -8.18
N LEU A 124 18.30 -2.22 -7.51
CA LEU A 124 18.11 -3.63 -7.84
C LEU A 124 17.47 -3.79 -9.23
N PHE A 125 16.45 -3.00 -9.56
CA PHE A 125 15.83 -3.01 -10.89
C PHE A 125 16.79 -2.63 -12.02
N ALA A 126 17.81 -1.80 -11.76
CA ALA A 126 18.85 -1.46 -12.73
C ALA A 126 19.69 -2.69 -13.20
N GLN A 127 19.58 -3.82 -12.51
CA GLN A 127 20.24 -5.09 -12.87
C GLN A 127 19.39 -5.95 -13.82
N TYR A 128 18.18 -5.50 -14.17
CA TYR A 128 17.22 -6.20 -15.00
C TYR A 128 17.08 -5.51 -16.36
N SER A 129 16.86 -6.29 -17.41
CA SER A 129 16.54 -5.74 -18.73
C SER A 129 15.11 -5.17 -18.73
N PRO A 130 14.78 -4.28 -19.69
CA PRO A 130 13.39 -3.78 -19.83
C PRO A 130 12.35 -4.89 -19.98
N ASP A 131 12.67 -5.96 -20.74
CA ASP A 131 11.76 -7.09 -20.93
C ASP A 131 11.55 -7.89 -19.62
N GLU A 132 12.59 -8.08 -18.83
CA GLU A 132 12.48 -8.72 -17.51
C GLU A 132 11.65 -7.86 -16.54
N ILE A 133 11.83 -6.54 -16.56
CA ILE A 133 11.00 -5.62 -15.76
C ILE A 133 9.54 -5.68 -16.21
N ALA A 134 9.27 -5.76 -17.51
CA ALA A 134 7.91 -5.91 -18.03
C ALA A 134 7.23 -7.20 -17.52
N VAL A 135 7.96 -8.33 -17.52
CA VAL A 135 7.46 -9.60 -16.94
C VAL A 135 7.17 -9.46 -15.43
N LEU A 136 8.07 -8.83 -14.68
CA LEU A 136 7.87 -8.60 -13.24
C LEU A 136 6.65 -7.69 -12.99
N HIS A 137 6.50 -6.63 -13.77
CA HIS A 137 5.35 -5.72 -13.67
C HIS A 137 4.03 -6.44 -13.95
N ASP A 138 3.96 -7.22 -15.05
CA ASP A 138 2.77 -8.02 -15.38
C ASP A 138 2.43 -9.00 -14.25
N TRP A 139 3.43 -9.73 -13.75
CA TRP A 139 3.24 -10.69 -12.69
C TRP A 139 2.71 -10.04 -11.40
N PHE A 140 3.35 -8.96 -10.92
CA PHE A 140 2.91 -8.25 -9.72
C PHE A 140 1.50 -7.68 -9.86
N THR A 141 1.16 -7.12 -11.02
CA THR A 141 -0.16 -6.57 -11.29
C THR A 141 -1.23 -7.67 -11.21
N ARG A 142 -1.00 -8.80 -11.87
CA ARG A 142 -1.94 -9.93 -11.86
C ARG A 142 -2.04 -10.61 -10.50
N ALA A 143 -0.92 -10.79 -9.82
CA ALA A 143 -0.90 -11.35 -8.47
C ALA A 143 -1.64 -10.46 -7.47
N SER A 144 -1.50 -9.13 -7.55
CA SER A 144 -2.24 -8.17 -6.72
C SER A 144 -3.75 -8.24 -6.97
N THR A 145 -4.16 -8.35 -8.23
CA THR A 145 -5.59 -8.50 -8.59
C THR A 145 -6.15 -9.81 -8.03
N LEU A 146 -5.42 -10.92 -8.20
CA LEU A 146 -5.81 -12.23 -7.67
C LEU A 146 -5.95 -12.19 -6.14
N ALA A 147 -4.99 -11.59 -5.44
CA ALA A 147 -5.03 -11.46 -3.99
C ALA A 147 -6.24 -10.63 -3.51
N ALA A 148 -6.54 -9.51 -4.18
CA ALA A 148 -7.70 -8.67 -3.86
C ALA A 148 -9.01 -9.45 -4.03
N THR A 149 -9.19 -10.16 -5.17
CA THR A 149 -10.37 -10.99 -5.42
C THR A 149 -10.52 -12.09 -4.37
N TYR A 150 -9.43 -12.77 -4.03
CA TYR A 150 -9.45 -13.82 -3.00
C TYR A 150 -9.89 -13.30 -1.64
N LEU A 151 -9.41 -12.11 -1.23
CA LEU A 151 -9.83 -11.46 0.02
C LEU A 151 -11.30 -11.07 0.00
N GLU A 152 -11.81 -10.54 -1.12
CA GLU A 152 -13.23 -10.19 -1.27
C GLU A 152 -14.15 -11.41 -1.14
N GLU A 153 -13.72 -12.57 -1.64
CA GLU A 153 -14.50 -13.81 -1.61
C GLU A 153 -14.48 -14.50 -0.23
N HIS A 154 -13.36 -14.39 0.51
CA HIS A 154 -13.12 -15.24 1.69
C HIS A 154 -12.99 -14.47 3.01
N CYS A 155 -12.78 -13.15 2.97
CA CYS A 155 -12.48 -12.33 4.15
C CYS A 155 -13.43 -11.14 4.30
N ARG A 156 -14.73 -11.27 3.96
CA ARG A 156 -15.73 -10.22 4.24
C ARG A 156 -15.88 -10.07 5.75
N PRO A 157 -15.68 -8.86 6.32
CA PRO A 157 -16.10 -8.60 7.69
C PRO A 157 -17.64 -8.62 7.73
N ASP A 158 -18.20 -9.37 8.69
CA ASP A 158 -19.62 -9.37 9.03
C ASP A 158 -20.13 -7.98 9.44
#